data_04b452a92a0c695c8ee8c5196e33eea5
#
_entry.id   04b452a92a0c695c8ee8c5196e33eea5
#
_cell.length_a   1.000
_cell.length_b   1.000
_cell.length_c   1.000
_cell.angle_alpha   90.00
_cell.angle_beta   90.00
_cell.angle_gamma   90.00
#
_symmetry.space_group_name_H-M   'P 1'
#
loop_
_entity.id
_entity.type
_entity.pdbx_description
1 polymer ?
#
loop_
_entity_poly.entity_id
_entity_poly.type
_entity_poly.pdbx_seq_one_letter_code
_entity_poly.pdbx_strand_id
1 'polypeptide(L)'
;MESEQGGFVLRTGRLSLLPLTGLDEAEHARASRNAEDALRDTRAAEPQWQEHGFGPWAIRDKRDDSFLGCAELRFAGEGIEGIAADEVEAGWWVTEERRNEGIATEAMEAAIDDLWSRTDVQTIAAYIEDGQNEPSRRVAAKLGFAVRSTGRGRSGEPMTVYTLCRDDWLRRL
;
A
#
# COMPACT_ATOMS: atom_id res chain seq x y z
N MET A 1 -11.03 4.36 33.88
CA MET A 1 -10.03 3.55 33.15
C MET A 1 -10.26 3.76 31.67
N GLU A 2 -9.56 4.72 31.13
CA GLU A 2 -9.58 4.98 29.69
C GLU A 2 -8.77 3.88 29.02
N SER A 3 -9.43 3.05 28.24
CA SER A 3 -8.76 2.12 27.36
C SER A 3 -8.07 2.95 26.26
N GLU A 4 -6.77 3.18 26.43
CA GLU A 4 -5.91 3.58 25.31
C GLU A 4 -6.01 2.50 24.24
N GLN A 5 -6.85 2.72 23.24
CA GLN A 5 -6.70 2.09 21.95
C GLN A 5 -5.43 2.69 21.33
N GLY A 6 -4.29 2.15 21.75
CA GLY A 6 -3.01 2.43 21.13
C GLY A 6 -2.99 1.85 19.73
N GLY A 7 -3.69 2.50 18.80
CA GLY A 7 -3.64 2.18 17.39
C GLY A 7 -2.19 2.36 16.90
N PHE A 8 -1.72 1.43 16.10
CA PHE A 8 -0.44 1.58 15.41
C PHE A 8 -0.44 2.88 14.60
N VAL A 9 0.52 3.75 14.86
CA VAL A 9 0.73 4.96 14.07
C VAL A 9 2.18 4.98 13.64
N LEU A 10 2.42 4.96 12.34
CA LEU A 10 3.76 5.18 11.80
C LEU A 10 3.94 6.68 11.52
N ARG A 11 5.09 7.20 11.87
CA ARG A 11 5.42 8.60 11.65
C ARG A 11 6.70 8.71 10.83
N THR A 12 6.64 9.50 9.77
CA THR A 12 7.80 9.84 8.95
C THR A 12 8.17 11.32 9.14
N GLY A 13 9.02 11.88 8.30
CA GLY A 13 9.32 13.31 8.30
C GLY A 13 8.08 14.18 8.09
N ARG A 14 7.23 13.81 7.14
CA ARG A 14 6.07 14.60 6.70
C ARG A 14 4.71 13.96 6.98
N LEU A 15 4.67 12.64 7.22
CA LEU A 15 3.44 11.85 7.17
C LEU A 15 3.14 11.19 8.51
N SER A 16 1.85 10.94 8.74
CA SER A 16 1.33 9.98 9.70
C SER A 16 0.57 8.90 8.93
N LEU A 17 0.88 7.64 9.19
CA LEU A 17 0.17 6.50 8.64
C LEU A 17 -0.62 5.83 9.76
N LEU A 18 -1.92 5.72 9.56
CA LEU A 18 -2.84 5.04 10.47
C LEU A 18 -3.48 3.87 9.73
N PRO A 19 -3.77 2.75 10.39
CA PRO A 19 -4.56 1.70 9.76
C PRO A 19 -5.83 2.28 9.14
N LEU A 20 -6.08 1.96 7.87
CA LEU A 20 -7.28 2.41 7.18
C LEU A 20 -8.51 1.82 7.88
N THR A 21 -9.50 2.66 8.20
CA THR A 21 -10.72 2.26 8.91
C THR A 21 -11.95 2.84 8.25
N GLY A 22 -13.14 2.43 8.72
CA GLY A 22 -14.41 2.99 8.27
C GLY A 22 -14.53 4.50 8.51
N LEU A 23 -13.75 5.08 9.42
CA LEU A 23 -13.70 6.54 9.64
C LEU A 23 -13.08 7.29 8.45
N ASP A 24 -12.26 6.63 7.66
CA ASP A 24 -11.62 7.21 6.47
C ASP A 24 -12.50 7.10 5.22
N GLU A 25 -13.61 6.36 5.28
CA GLU A 25 -14.45 6.03 4.12
C GLU A 25 -14.85 7.25 3.29
N ALA A 26 -15.33 8.31 3.94
CA ALA A 26 -15.79 9.50 3.24
C ALA A 26 -14.64 10.28 2.56
N GLU A 27 -13.50 10.42 3.22
CA GLU A 27 -12.32 11.07 2.65
C GLU A 27 -11.70 10.24 1.54
N HIS A 28 -11.61 8.93 1.75
CA HIS A 28 -11.12 7.97 0.77
C HIS A 28 -11.98 7.99 -0.50
N ALA A 29 -13.30 7.91 -0.37
CA ALA A 29 -14.22 7.94 -1.50
C ALA A 29 -14.15 9.25 -2.30
N ARG A 30 -13.99 10.38 -1.62
CA ARG A 30 -13.84 11.69 -2.29
C ARG A 30 -12.51 11.84 -3.04
N ALA A 31 -11.46 11.26 -2.49
CA ALA A 31 -10.11 11.39 -3.04
C ALA A 31 -9.80 10.35 -4.14
N SER A 32 -10.49 9.21 -4.11
CA SER A 32 -10.29 8.13 -5.08
C SER A 32 -10.98 8.44 -6.41
N ARG A 33 -10.39 7.94 -7.51
CA ARG A 33 -11.02 7.97 -8.83
C ARG A 33 -12.24 7.07 -8.94
N ASN A 34 -12.35 6.07 -8.07
CA ASN A 34 -13.47 5.14 -8.02
C ASN A 34 -13.95 4.99 -6.58
N ALA A 35 -15.08 5.64 -6.27
CA ALA A 35 -15.66 5.63 -4.93
C ALA A 35 -16.13 4.23 -4.48
N GLU A 36 -16.60 3.38 -5.40
CA GLU A 36 -17.03 2.02 -5.08
C GLU A 36 -15.84 1.14 -4.67
N ASP A 37 -14.72 1.26 -5.37
CA ASP A 37 -13.49 0.55 -5.01
C ASP A 37 -12.97 1.03 -3.65
N ALA A 38 -12.97 2.35 -3.41
CA ALA A 38 -12.57 2.94 -2.14
C ALA A 38 -13.41 2.41 -0.96
N LEU A 39 -14.74 2.32 -1.13
CA LEU A 39 -15.64 1.77 -0.13
C LEU A 39 -15.36 0.29 0.14
N ARG A 40 -15.17 -0.50 -0.90
CA ARG A 40 -14.83 -1.92 -0.79
C ARG A 40 -13.50 -2.10 -0.04
N ASP A 41 -12.49 -1.35 -0.41
CA ASP A 41 -11.15 -1.43 0.19
C ASP A 41 -11.17 -1.01 1.66
N THR A 42 -11.89 0.05 1.99
CA THR A 42 -12.05 0.50 3.38
C THR A 42 -12.75 -0.56 4.24
N ARG A 43 -13.81 -1.18 3.72
CA ARG A 43 -14.54 -2.24 4.43
C ARG A 43 -13.71 -3.51 4.62
N ALA A 44 -12.83 -3.83 3.69
CA ALA A 44 -11.94 -4.98 3.77
C ALA A 44 -10.72 -4.74 4.69
N ALA A 45 -10.39 -3.49 4.96
CA ALA A 45 -9.18 -3.13 5.69
C ALA A 45 -9.20 -3.59 7.15
N GLU A 46 -10.27 -3.34 7.87
CA GLU A 46 -10.37 -3.66 9.30
C GLU A 46 -10.26 -5.16 9.57
N PRO A 47 -10.98 -6.06 8.87
CA PRO A 47 -10.79 -7.49 8.99
C PRO A 47 -9.34 -7.92 8.69
N GLN A 48 -8.71 -7.37 7.66
CA GLN A 48 -7.32 -7.64 7.30
C GLN A 48 -6.37 -7.31 8.47
N TRP A 49 -6.53 -6.14 9.09
CA TRP A 49 -5.73 -5.74 10.24
C TRP A 49 -5.96 -6.63 11.46
N GLN A 50 -7.22 -6.97 11.74
CA GLN A 50 -7.58 -7.81 12.90
C GLN A 50 -7.06 -9.25 12.76
N GLU A 51 -7.17 -9.81 11.56
CA GLU A 51 -6.80 -11.21 11.30
C GLU A 51 -5.30 -11.40 11.13
N HIS A 52 -4.61 -10.46 10.46
CA HIS A 52 -3.23 -10.65 10.02
C HIS A 52 -2.22 -9.70 10.69
N GLY A 53 -2.67 -8.68 11.38
CA GLY A 53 -1.79 -7.70 12.03
C GLY A 53 -1.08 -6.75 11.08
N PHE A 54 -1.43 -6.75 9.80
CA PHE A 54 -1.01 -5.79 8.79
C PHE A 54 -2.14 -5.54 7.78
N GLY A 55 -2.07 -4.45 7.05
CA GLY A 55 -3.12 -4.08 6.12
C GLY A 55 -2.85 -2.73 5.46
N PRO A 56 -3.86 -2.15 4.80
CA PRO A 56 -3.73 -0.84 4.19
C PRO A 56 -3.64 0.28 5.24
N TRP A 57 -2.80 1.25 4.94
CA TRP A 57 -2.59 2.46 5.73
C TRP A 57 -3.25 3.66 5.07
N ALA A 58 -3.97 4.47 5.85
CA ALA A 58 -4.34 5.82 5.45
C ALA A 58 -3.11 6.74 5.62
N ILE A 59 -2.76 7.47 4.58
CA ILE A 59 -1.66 8.42 4.59
C ILE A 59 -2.22 9.81 4.91
N ARG A 60 -1.68 10.47 5.94
CA ARG A 60 -2.10 11.80 6.36
C ARG A 60 -0.93 12.77 6.45
N ASP A 61 -1.16 14.03 6.11
CA ASP A 61 -0.18 15.10 6.29
C ASP A 61 -0.07 15.44 7.79
N LYS A 62 1.14 15.48 8.32
CA LYS A 62 1.36 15.81 9.75
C LYS A 62 0.99 17.24 10.12
N ARG A 63 0.90 18.15 9.14
CA ARG A 63 0.64 19.56 9.40
C ARG A 63 -0.82 19.86 9.69
N ASP A 64 -1.73 19.20 9.00
CA ASP A 64 -3.16 19.52 9.01
C ASP A 64 -4.07 18.29 9.09
N ASP A 65 -3.48 17.10 9.20
CA ASP A 65 -4.19 15.80 9.23
C ASP A 65 -5.03 15.51 7.99
N SER A 66 -4.78 16.19 6.87
CA SER A 66 -5.49 15.92 5.62
C SER A 66 -5.16 14.53 5.07
N PHE A 67 -6.17 13.85 4.55
CA PHE A 67 -6.04 12.55 3.90
C PHE A 67 -5.35 12.69 2.54
N LEU A 68 -4.25 11.99 2.34
CA LEU A 68 -3.41 12.10 1.13
C LEU A 68 -3.50 10.89 0.20
N GLY A 69 -3.94 9.74 0.69
CA GLY A 69 -3.98 8.51 -0.09
C GLY A 69 -3.82 7.26 0.77
N CYS A 70 -3.42 6.17 0.14
CA CYS A 70 -3.21 4.89 0.81
C CYS A 70 -1.87 4.25 0.44
N ALA A 71 -1.26 3.59 1.44
CA ALA A 71 -0.17 2.64 1.28
C ALA A 71 -0.69 1.26 1.67
N GLU A 72 -0.78 0.35 0.73
CA GLU A 72 -1.46 -0.92 0.92
C GLU A 72 -0.47 -2.08 0.98
N LEU A 73 -0.61 -2.90 2.00
CA LEU A 73 0.04 -4.21 2.14
C LEU A 73 -1.04 -5.20 2.57
N ARG A 74 -1.36 -6.17 1.72
CA ARG A 74 -2.40 -7.17 1.96
C ARG A 74 -2.07 -8.47 1.24
N PHE A 75 -2.75 -9.55 1.56
CA PHE A 75 -2.68 -10.73 0.72
C PHE A 75 -3.32 -10.50 -0.64
N ALA A 76 -2.65 -10.97 -1.70
CA ALA A 76 -3.06 -10.69 -3.07
C ALA A 76 -4.44 -11.28 -3.42
N GLY A 77 -4.76 -12.46 -2.89
CA GLY A 77 -5.95 -13.18 -3.31
C GLY A 77 -5.82 -13.72 -4.73
N GLU A 78 -6.90 -14.26 -5.24
CA GLU A 78 -6.95 -14.86 -6.56
C GLU A 78 -7.04 -13.84 -7.70
N GLY A 79 -6.67 -14.27 -8.91
CA GLY A 79 -6.96 -13.56 -10.16
C GLY A 79 -5.85 -12.68 -10.71
N ILE A 80 -4.65 -12.70 -10.13
CA ILE A 80 -3.48 -12.02 -10.69
C ILE A 80 -2.47 -13.06 -11.20
N GLU A 81 -2.18 -13.04 -12.48
CA GLU A 81 -1.16 -13.94 -13.03
C GLU A 81 0.22 -13.58 -12.47
N GLY A 82 0.93 -14.58 -11.97
CA GLY A 82 2.29 -14.43 -11.45
C GLY A 82 2.39 -14.01 -9.99
N ILE A 83 1.26 -13.86 -9.27
CA ILE A 83 1.22 -13.64 -7.84
C ILE A 83 0.33 -14.70 -7.19
N ALA A 84 0.86 -15.40 -6.19
CA ALA A 84 0.08 -16.37 -5.43
C ALA A 84 -0.91 -15.67 -4.49
N ALA A 85 -2.05 -16.31 -4.22
CA ALA A 85 -3.11 -15.73 -3.40
C ALA A 85 -2.68 -15.39 -1.97
N ASP A 86 -1.75 -16.15 -1.41
CA ASP A 86 -1.16 -16.00 -0.07
C ASP A 86 0.13 -15.15 -0.05
N GLU A 87 0.52 -14.58 -1.17
CA GLU A 87 1.63 -13.65 -1.27
C GLU A 87 1.18 -12.23 -0.86
N VAL A 88 2.04 -11.48 -0.19
CA VAL A 88 1.74 -10.09 0.15
C VAL A 88 1.88 -9.21 -1.09
N GLU A 89 0.82 -8.48 -1.39
CA GLU A 89 0.75 -7.49 -2.46
C GLU A 89 0.89 -6.09 -1.90
N ALA A 90 1.71 -5.27 -2.54
CA ALA A 90 1.84 -3.85 -2.28
C ALA A 90 1.08 -3.03 -3.33
N GLY A 91 0.39 -2.00 -2.87
CA GLY A 91 -0.26 -1.00 -3.70
C GLY A 91 -0.08 0.40 -3.08
N TRP A 92 -0.21 1.42 -3.89
CA TRP A 92 -0.13 2.82 -3.43
C TRP A 92 -0.86 3.76 -4.37
N TRP A 93 -1.40 4.80 -3.79
CA TRP A 93 -1.91 5.93 -4.54
C TRP A 93 -1.92 7.18 -3.66
N VAL A 94 -1.85 8.34 -4.30
CA VAL A 94 -1.86 9.67 -3.67
C VAL A 94 -2.85 10.56 -4.39
N THR A 95 -3.52 11.45 -3.67
CA THR A 95 -4.44 12.44 -4.22
C THR A 95 -3.76 13.26 -5.32
N GLU A 96 -4.53 13.64 -6.34
CA GLU A 96 -3.99 14.25 -7.54
C GLU A 96 -3.17 15.52 -7.26
N GLU A 97 -3.65 16.34 -6.32
CA GLU A 97 -3.02 17.61 -5.94
C GLU A 97 -1.65 17.43 -5.27
N ARG A 98 -1.38 16.24 -4.71
CA ARG A 98 -0.17 15.97 -3.94
C ARG A 98 0.76 14.96 -4.62
N ARG A 99 0.54 14.67 -5.90
CA ARG A 99 1.42 13.79 -6.68
C ARG A 99 2.76 14.43 -6.96
N ASN A 100 3.75 13.59 -7.26
CA ASN A 100 5.13 13.97 -7.56
C ASN A 100 5.88 14.66 -6.41
N GLU A 101 5.39 14.55 -5.17
CA GLU A 101 6.04 15.05 -3.97
C GLU A 101 6.84 13.96 -3.20
N GLY A 102 6.88 12.75 -3.71
CA GLY A 102 7.55 11.62 -3.05
C GLY A 102 6.75 10.98 -1.90
N ILE A 103 5.48 11.33 -1.76
CA ILE A 103 4.62 10.86 -0.65
C ILE A 103 4.43 9.34 -0.70
N ALA A 104 4.12 8.77 -1.88
CA ALA A 104 3.93 7.33 -2.01
C ALA A 104 5.19 6.55 -1.62
N THR A 105 6.37 7.00 -2.05
CA THR A 105 7.65 6.38 -1.71
C THR A 105 7.90 6.44 -0.20
N GLU A 106 7.76 7.61 0.41
CA GLU A 106 7.96 7.81 1.86
C GLU A 106 7.00 6.95 2.70
N ALA A 107 5.73 6.91 2.31
CA ALA A 107 4.72 6.10 2.99
C ALA A 107 5.00 4.60 2.86
N MET A 108 5.30 4.12 1.65
CA MET A 108 5.60 2.71 1.41
C MET A 108 6.88 2.25 2.11
N GLU A 109 7.90 3.08 2.18
CA GLU A 109 9.11 2.76 2.96
C GLU A 109 8.76 2.49 4.42
N ALA A 110 7.98 3.34 5.05
CA ALA A 110 7.56 3.16 6.44
C ALA A 110 6.67 1.91 6.62
N ALA A 111 5.73 1.68 5.71
CA ALA A 111 4.84 0.53 5.75
C ALA A 111 5.58 -0.80 5.56
N ILE A 112 6.55 -0.85 4.65
CA ILE A 112 7.38 -2.03 4.38
C ILE A 112 8.31 -2.33 5.57
N ASP A 113 8.95 -1.32 6.14
CA ASP A 113 9.77 -1.47 7.34
C ASP A 113 8.95 -2.03 8.51
N ASP A 114 7.75 -1.51 8.73
CA ASP A 114 6.85 -2.00 9.75
C ASP A 114 6.45 -3.46 9.51
N LEU A 115 6.02 -3.82 8.29
CA LEU A 115 5.67 -5.20 7.96
C LEU A 115 6.81 -6.16 8.29
N TRP A 116 8.01 -5.88 7.81
CA TRP A 116 9.16 -6.77 8.01
C TRP A 116 9.70 -6.77 9.44
N SER A 117 9.43 -5.74 10.23
CA SER A 117 9.78 -5.74 11.66
C SER A 117 8.90 -6.65 12.51
N ARG A 118 7.68 -6.94 12.03
CA ARG A 118 6.64 -7.64 12.79
C ARG A 118 6.21 -8.98 12.20
N THR A 119 6.67 -9.34 11.02
CA THR A 119 6.27 -10.56 10.33
C THR A 119 7.46 -11.31 9.74
N ASP A 120 7.24 -12.57 9.39
CA ASP A 120 8.22 -13.41 8.69
C ASP A 120 8.06 -13.39 7.16
N VAL A 121 7.30 -12.46 6.61
CA VAL A 121 7.13 -12.28 5.17
C VAL A 121 8.49 -12.08 4.50
N GLN A 122 8.78 -12.87 3.46
CA GLN A 122 10.08 -12.81 2.78
C GLN A 122 10.05 -12.00 1.49
N THR A 123 8.89 -11.93 0.83
CA THR A 123 8.72 -11.24 -0.44
C THR A 123 7.44 -10.43 -0.45
N ILE A 124 7.48 -9.31 -1.15
CA ILE A 124 6.33 -8.47 -1.44
C ILE A 124 6.23 -8.37 -2.97
N ALA A 125 5.05 -8.62 -3.51
CA ALA A 125 4.77 -8.43 -4.93
C ALA A 125 4.00 -7.12 -5.15
N ALA A 126 4.16 -6.53 -6.33
CA ALA A 126 3.33 -5.45 -6.81
C ALA A 126 3.01 -5.71 -8.29
N TYR A 127 1.83 -5.34 -8.72
CA TYR A 127 1.52 -5.34 -10.14
C TYR A 127 1.17 -3.93 -10.61
N ILE A 128 1.65 -3.59 -11.79
CA ILE A 128 1.42 -2.27 -12.38
C ILE A 128 0.91 -2.51 -13.79
N GLU A 129 -0.24 -1.92 -14.10
CA GLU A 129 -0.83 -1.98 -15.43
C GLU A 129 0.13 -1.36 -16.45
N ASP A 130 0.26 -2.04 -17.60
CA ASP A 130 1.10 -1.57 -18.69
C ASP A 130 0.50 -0.31 -19.35
N GLY A 131 1.35 0.48 -19.99
CA GLY A 131 0.94 1.70 -20.67
C GLY A 131 1.21 2.96 -19.85
N GLN A 132 0.17 3.66 -19.40
CA GLN A 132 0.30 5.04 -18.88
C GLN A 132 0.60 5.16 -17.37
N ASN A 133 1.09 4.12 -16.72
CA ASN A 133 1.34 4.13 -15.27
C ASN A 133 2.81 4.32 -14.89
N GLU A 134 3.49 5.21 -15.59
CA GLU A 134 4.89 5.56 -15.34
C GLU A 134 5.16 6.07 -13.90
N PRO A 135 4.27 6.87 -13.27
CA PRO A 135 4.47 7.29 -11.87
C PRO A 135 4.61 6.11 -10.91
N SER A 136 3.77 5.09 -11.03
CA SER A 136 3.83 3.89 -10.18
C SER A 136 5.12 3.08 -10.42
N ARG A 137 5.58 2.98 -11.67
CA ARG A 137 6.86 2.34 -11.99
C ARG A 137 8.05 3.05 -11.35
N ARG A 138 8.03 4.38 -11.32
CA ARG A 138 9.08 5.16 -10.64
C ARG A 138 9.09 4.93 -9.14
N VAL A 139 7.93 4.83 -8.51
CA VAL A 139 7.84 4.47 -7.08
C VAL A 139 8.38 3.08 -6.84
N ALA A 140 7.97 2.08 -7.63
CA ALA A 140 8.49 0.72 -7.54
C ALA A 140 10.01 0.67 -7.66
N ALA A 141 10.59 1.37 -8.64
CA ALA A 141 12.03 1.45 -8.84
C ALA A 141 12.76 2.10 -7.65
N LYS A 142 12.23 3.19 -7.09
CA LYS A 142 12.80 3.84 -5.90
C LYS A 142 12.77 2.95 -4.68
N LEU A 143 11.72 2.14 -4.51
CA LEU A 143 11.60 1.17 -3.44
C LEU A 143 12.51 -0.06 -3.64
N GLY A 144 13.04 -0.26 -4.84
CA GLY A 144 13.93 -1.39 -5.16
C GLY A 144 13.21 -2.64 -5.66
N PHE A 145 11.96 -2.53 -6.07
CA PHE A 145 11.26 -3.62 -6.75
C PHE A 145 11.92 -3.96 -8.08
N ALA A 146 12.07 -5.25 -8.36
CA ALA A 146 12.56 -5.77 -9.62
C ALA A 146 11.43 -6.42 -10.42
N VAL A 147 11.51 -6.37 -11.75
CA VAL A 147 10.56 -7.07 -12.62
C VAL A 147 10.66 -8.57 -12.40
N ARG A 148 9.51 -9.21 -12.17
CA ARG A 148 9.38 -10.68 -12.03
C ARG A 148 8.83 -11.31 -13.31
N SER A 149 7.69 -10.82 -13.78
CA SER A 149 6.97 -11.40 -14.91
C SER A 149 6.01 -10.41 -15.54
N THR A 150 5.44 -10.78 -16.67
CA THR A 150 4.30 -10.11 -17.28
C THR A 150 3.11 -11.06 -17.27
N GLY A 151 1.90 -10.52 -17.24
CA GLY A 151 0.69 -11.33 -17.19
C GLY A 151 -0.56 -10.47 -17.31
N ARG A 152 -1.66 -10.98 -16.77
CA ARG A 152 -2.94 -10.28 -16.76
C ARG A 152 -3.44 -10.07 -15.34
N GLY A 153 -4.04 -8.93 -15.10
CA GLY A 153 -4.72 -8.59 -13.87
C GLY A 153 -6.12 -9.17 -13.78
N ARG A 154 -6.82 -8.83 -12.70
CA ARG A 154 -8.16 -9.36 -12.39
C ARG A 154 -9.22 -9.05 -13.46
N SER A 155 -9.06 -7.95 -14.17
CA SER A 155 -9.96 -7.53 -15.26
C SER A 155 -9.42 -7.90 -16.65
N GLY A 156 -8.36 -8.72 -16.72
CA GLY A 156 -7.75 -9.16 -17.96
C GLY A 156 -6.81 -8.13 -18.60
N GLU A 157 -6.53 -7.03 -17.92
CA GLU A 157 -5.61 -5.98 -18.38
C GLU A 157 -4.15 -6.48 -18.38
N PRO A 158 -3.35 -6.09 -19.38
CA PRO A 158 -1.93 -6.42 -19.40
C PRO A 158 -1.19 -5.68 -18.29
N MET A 159 -0.30 -6.39 -17.59
CA MET A 159 0.44 -5.86 -16.46
C MET A 159 1.83 -6.44 -16.35
N THR A 160 2.67 -5.75 -15.60
CA THR A 160 3.97 -6.23 -15.15
C THR A 160 3.93 -6.49 -13.64
N VAL A 161 4.42 -7.66 -13.25
CA VAL A 161 4.58 -8.04 -11.84
C VAL A 161 6.00 -7.72 -11.40
N TYR A 162 6.10 -7.08 -10.27
CA TYR A 162 7.34 -6.71 -9.59
C TYR A 162 7.47 -7.48 -8.27
N THR A 163 8.68 -7.67 -7.81
CA THR A 163 8.94 -8.31 -6.51
C THR A 163 10.02 -7.55 -5.74
N LEU A 164 9.88 -7.54 -4.43
CA LEU A 164 10.85 -7.01 -3.49
C LEU A 164 11.14 -8.08 -2.44
N CYS A 165 12.44 -8.42 -2.28
CA CYS A 165 12.87 -9.39 -1.30
C CYS A 165 13.33 -8.71 -0.01
N ARG A 166 13.02 -9.30 1.13
CA ARG A 166 13.42 -8.80 2.45
C ARG A 166 14.93 -8.61 2.58
N ASP A 167 15.71 -9.57 2.11
CA ASP A 167 17.18 -9.49 2.19
C ASP A 167 17.74 -8.33 1.36
N ASP A 168 17.16 -8.04 0.20
CA ASP A 168 17.56 -6.92 -0.63
C ASP A 168 17.21 -5.58 0.03
N TRP A 169 16.07 -5.51 0.68
CA TRP A 169 15.66 -4.34 1.45
C TRP A 169 16.60 -4.03 2.60
N LEU A 170 16.92 -5.04 3.41
CA LEU A 170 17.81 -4.87 4.56
C LEU A 170 19.24 -4.47 4.16
N ARG A 171 19.68 -4.82 2.96
CA ARG A 171 20.99 -4.39 2.43
C ARG A 171 21.07 -2.94 1.98
N ARG A 172 19.92 -2.25 1.86
CA ARG A 172 19.86 -0.81 1.54
C ARG A 172 20.22 0.08 2.74
N LEU A 173 20.14 -0.46 3.93
CA LEU A 173 20.45 0.24 5.19
C LEU A 173 21.95 0.15 5.51
#